data_c0bc8586434532dc6cecb884e1329a7e
#
_entry.id   c0bc8586434532dc6cecb884e1329a7e
#
_cell.length_a   1.000
_cell.length_b   1.000
_cell.length_c   1.000
_cell.angle_alpha   90.00
_cell.angle_beta   90.00
_cell.angle_gamma   90.00
#
_symmetry.space_group_name_H-M   'P 1'
#
loop_
_entity.id
_entity.type
_entity.pdbx_description
1 polymer ?
#
loop_
_entity_poly.entity_id
_entity_poly.type
_entity_poly.pdbx_seq_one_letter_code
_entity_poly.pdbx_strand_id
1 'polypeptide(L)'
;MNEFISKLQELNIGIVKENEPLANHTTMKIGGPADIFIEPSSIENMIKTMELINEYKVNWTSIGRGSNLLVSDLGIEGAVIKLGRGMSKLEINGTEVTAGGGYSLVSLSTQLSRQGLSGLEFASGIPGSVGGAVFMNAGAHGSDISKILTKALILFESGKVEWLSNKELMFSYRTSVLQKERPGVVLEAVFQLQSGDKDIIFSEMQKNKEYRKETQPWNFPCAGSIFRNPLPHYAGKLVQDAGLKGHSIGGAKISDMHGNFIVNTGTATAQDVLSLISFIKGKIYELYQIEMHTEVEIIGRK
;
A
#
# COMPACT_ATOMS: atom_id res chain seq x y z
N MET A 1 -11.38 24.39 -10.31
CA MET A 1 -11.09 23.79 -9.00
C MET A 1 -12.17 24.10 -7.96
N ASN A 2 -12.50 25.35 -7.68
CA ASN A 2 -13.54 25.73 -6.67
C ASN A 2 -14.92 25.11 -6.97
N GLU A 3 -15.33 25.08 -8.23
CA GLU A 3 -16.61 24.47 -8.65
C GLU A 3 -16.62 22.95 -8.42
N PHE A 4 -15.53 22.26 -8.71
CA PHE A 4 -15.36 20.83 -8.42
C PHE A 4 -15.49 20.55 -6.91
N ILE A 5 -14.81 21.33 -6.05
CA ILE A 5 -14.90 21.19 -4.60
C ILE A 5 -16.32 21.44 -4.10
N SER A 6 -16.97 22.53 -4.57
CA SER A 6 -18.37 22.82 -4.24
C SER A 6 -19.30 21.69 -4.60
N LYS A 7 -19.08 21.05 -5.76
CA LYS A 7 -19.91 19.92 -6.22
C LYS A 7 -19.73 18.67 -5.38
N LEU A 8 -18.48 18.35 -4.97
CA LEU A 8 -18.19 17.25 -4.05
C LEU A 8 -18.91 17.44 -2.70
N GLN A 9 -18.92 18.68 -2.18
CA GLN A 9 -19.57 19.03 -0.92
C GLN A 9 -21.09 18.97 -1.02
N GLU A 10 -21.66 19.54 -2.09
CA GLU A 10 -23.10 19.52 -2.36
C GLU A 10 -23.66 18.08 -2.45
N LEU A 11 -22.92 17.16 -3.07
CA LEU A 11 -23.28 15.75 -3.20
C LEU A 11 -22.98 14.91 -1.95
N ASN A 12 -22.45 15.50 -0.89
CA ASN A 12 -22.06 14.78 0.33
C ASN A 12 -21.21 13.52 0.06
N ILE A 13 -20.22 13.67 -0.81
CA ILE A 13 -19.35 12.54 -1.23
C ILE A 13 -18.67 11.86 -0.04
N GLY A 14 -18.32 12.61 0.99
CA GLY A 14 -17.60 12.17 2.18
C GLY A 14 -16.71 13.27 2.72
N ILE A 15 -15.49 12.92 3.16
CA ILE A 15 -14.53 13.93 3.62
C ILE A 15 -13.87 14.57 2.42
N VAL A 16 -13.92 15.90 2.34
CA VAL A 16 -13.23 16.72 1.32
C VAL A 16 -12.42 17.78 2.05
N LYS A 17 -11.13 17.85 1.82
CA LYS A 17 -10.20 18.82 2.42
C LYS A 17 -9.28 19.41 1.37
N GLU A 18 -8.98 20.68 1.50
CA GLU A 18 -7.97 21.36 0.69
C GLU A 18 -6.63 21.39 1.44
N ASN A 19 -5.53 21.30 0.71
CA ASN A 19 -4.17 21.38 1.22
C ASN A 19 -3.88 20.41 2.38
N GLU A 20 -4.48 19.21 2.34
CA GLU A 20 -4.30 18.21 3.42
C GLU A 20 -2.88 17.63 3.39
N PRO A 21 -2.10 17.71 4.48
CA PRO A 21 -0.77 17.15 4.55
C PRO A 21 -0.77 15.62 4.43
N LEU A 22 -0.15 15.10 3.37
CA LEU A 22 -0.13 13.65 3.12
C LEU A 22 0.77 12.88 4.09
N ALA A 23 1.66 13.55 4.82
CA ALA A 23 2.37 12.94 5.95
C ALA A 23 1.42 12.31 6.99
N ASN A 24 0.19 12.84 7.14
CA ASN A 24 -0.84 12.27 8.01
C ASN A 24 -1.42 10.95 7.46
N HIS A 25 -1.22 10.68 6.19
CA HIS A 25 -1.81 9.56 5.44
C HIS A 25 -0.79 8.53 4.96
N THR A 26 0.49 8.68 5.32
CA THR A 26 1.56 7.72 5.02
C THR A 26 2.13 7.11 6.30
N THR A 27 2.58 5.87 6.23
CA THR A 27 3.27 5.22 7.37
C THR A 27 4.68 5.76 7.59
N MET A 28 5.31 6.32 6.56
CA MET A 28 6.61 6.97 6.64
C MET A 28 6.54 8.35 7.30
N LYS A 29 5.32 8.93 7.45
CA LYS A 29 5.10 10.27 8.01
C LYS A 29 5.82 11.38 7.21
N ILE A 30 5.91 11.18 5.92
CA ILE A 30 6.47 12.12 4.95
C ILE A 30 5.44 12.38 3.87
N GLY A 31 5.37 13.61 3.36
CA GLY A 31 4.53 14.02 2.24
C GLY A 31 3.97 15.42 2.44
N GLY A 32 4.13 16.25 1.42
CA GLY A 32 3.53 17.57 1.31
C GLY A 32 2.01 17.50 1.10
N PRO A 33 1.36 18.65 0.81
CA PRO A 33 -0.09 18.73 0.72
C PRO A 33 -0.65 18.07 -0.55
N ALA A 34 -1.84 17.45 -0.43
CA ALA A 34 -2.71 17.23 -1.57
C ALA A 34 -3.50 18.51 -1.85
N ASP A 35 -3.63 18.94 -3.11
CA ASP A 35 -4.47 20.10 -3.40
C ASP A 35 -5.89 19.86 -2.93
N ILE A 36 -6.43 18.66 -3.23
CA ILE A 36 -7.72 18.20 -2.75
C ILE A 36 -7.57 16.78 -2.23
N PHE A 37 -7.94 16.56 -0.98
CA PHE A 37 -8.02 15.24 -0.38
C PHE A 37 -9.48 14.81 -0.28
N ILE A 38 -9.80 13.61 -0.78
CA ILE A 38 -11.16 13.08 -0.81
C ILE A 38 -11.15 11.69 -0.16
N GLU A 39 -12.03 11.49 0.83
CA GLU A 39 -12.32 10.15 1.39
C GLU A 39 -13.81 9.85 1.19
N PRO A 40 -14.16 9.13 0.10
CA PRO A 40 -15.56 8.81 -0.20
C PRO A 40 -16.17 7.94 0.88
N SER A 41 -17.44 8.18 1.20
CA SER A 41 -18.15 7.49 2.28
C SER A 41 -18.74 6.14 1.87
N SER A 42 -18.76 5.82 0.56
CA SER A 42 -19.28 4.57 0.02
C SER A 42 -18.72 4.30 -1.39
N ILE A 43 -18.93 3.09 -1.90
CA ILE A 43 -18.60 2.74 -3.30
C ILE A 43 -19.36 3.65 -4.28
N GLU A 44 -20.62 3.91 -4.01
CA GLU A 44 -21.45 4.81 -4.82
C GLU A 44 -20.86 6.23 -4.89
N ASN A 45 -20.44 6.75 -3.75
CA ASN A 45 -19.77 8.05 -3.68
C ASN A 45 -18.37 8.05 -4.32
N MET A 46 -17.67 6.91 -4.29
CA MET A 46 -16.42 6.76 -5.04
C MET A 46 -16.65 6.82 -6.56
N ILE A 47 -17.71 6.18 -7.07
CA ILE A 47 -18.08 6.25 -8.49
C ILE A 47 -18.43 7.68 -8.88
N LYS A 48 -19.26 8.36 -8.09
CA LYS A 48 -19.59 9.78 -8.30
C LYS A 48 -18.36 10.68 -8.26
N THR A 49 -17.42 10.40 -7.37
CA THR A 49 -16.13 11.14 -7.33
C THR A 49 -15.38 11.00 -8.65
N MET A 50 -15.32 9.79 -9.22
CA MET A 50 -14.65 9.56 -10.49
C MET A 50 -15.38 10.23 -11.67
N GLU A 51 -16.70 10.24 -11.66
CA GLU A 51 -17.51 10.95 -12.65
C GLU A 51 -17.20 12.46 -12.64
N LEU A 52 -17.14 13.08 -11.45
CA LEU A 52 -16.79 14.49 -11.31
C LEU A 52 -15.33 14.76 -11.72
N ILE A 53 -14.38 13.89 -11.36
CA ILE A 53 -12.99 13.98 -11.80
C ILE A 53 -12.89 14.03 -13.33
N ASN A 54 -13.65 13.17 -14.01
CA ASN A 54 -13.68 13.13 -15.47
C ASN A 54 -14.36 14.37 -16.08
N GLU A 55 -15.47 14.81 -15.49
CA GLU A 55 -16.20 16.01 -15.94
C GLU A 55 -15.35 17.28 -15.84
N TYR A 56 -14.68 17.47 -14.69
CA TYR A 56 -13.83 18.64 -14.42
C TYR A 56 -12.38 18.47 -14.86
N LYS A 57 -12.00 17.29 -15.42
CA LYS A 57 -10.65 16.95 -15.89
C LYS A 57 -9.57 17.18 -14.82
N VAL A 58 -9.85 16.76 -13.62
CA VAL A 58 -8.92 16.90 -12.48
C VAL A 58 -7.93 15.73 -12.48
N ASN A 59 -6.64 16.02 -12.38
CA ASN A 59 -5.63 14.99 -12.12
C ASN A 59 -5.93 14.30 -10.79
N TRP A 60 -5.72 12.98 -10.71
CA TRP A 60 -6.02 12.24 -9.50
C TRP A 60 -5.05 11.11 -9.22
N THR A 61 -4.97 10.73 -7.95
CA THR A 61 -4.20 9.58 -7.46
C THR A 61 -5.00 8.93 -6.34
N SER A 62 -5.08 7.60 -6.33
CA SER A 62 -5.68 6.87 -5.22
C SER A 62 -4.62 6.35 -4.25
N ILE A 63 -4.91 6.43 -2.96
CA ILE A 63 -4.06 5.88 -1.91
C ILE A 63 -4.85 4.97 -0.97
N GLY A 64 -4.18 3.94 -0.46
CA GLY A 64 -4.70 3.15 0.64
C GLY A 64 -4.22 3.70 1.99
N ARG A 65 -3.53 2.88 2.77
CA ARG A 65 -2.93 3.28 4.06
C ARG A 65 -1.57 3.98 3.94
N GLY A 66 -1.08 4.21 2.73
CA GLY A 66 0.21 4.87 2.49
C GLY A 66 1.43 4.09 2.99
N SER A 67 1.32 2.76 3.08
CA SER A 67 2.36 1.91 3.66
C SER A 67 3.46 1.48 2.68
N ASN A 68 3.30 1.82 1.40
CA ASN A 68 4.29 1.59 0.34
C ASN A 68 4.52 2.87 -0.48
N LEU A 69 4.34 4.05 0.13
CA LEU A 69 4.43 5.33 -0.56
C LEU A 69 5.53 6.20 0.03
N LEU A 70 6.28 6.85 -0.84
CA LEU A 70 7.08 8.04 -0.57
C LEU A 70 6.46 9.19 -1.35
N VAL A 71 5.83 10.11 -0.63
CA VAL A 71 5.16 11.28 -1.22
C VAL A 71 6.11 12.48 -1.20
N SER A 72 6.22 13.18 -2.33
CA SER A 72 7.02 14.39 -2.47
C SER A 72 6.74 15.43 -1.37
N ASP A 73 7.76 16.14 -0.93
CA ASP A 73 7.63 17.27 0.01
C ASP A 73 6.80 18.41 -0.59
N LEU A 74 6.76 18.53 -1.93
CA LEU A 74 5.92 19.48 -2.66
C LEU A 74 4.45 19.02 -2.81
N GLY A 75 4.12 17.83 -2.31
CA GLY A 75 2.77 17.28 -2.34
C GLY A 75 2.34 16.71 -3.70
N ILE A 76 1.03 16.58 -3.88
CA ILE A 76 0.40 16.01 -5.08
C ILE A 76 -0.54 17.02 -5.70
N GLU A 77 -0.43 17.21 -7.01
CA GLU A 77 -1.33 18.04 -7.80
C GLU A 77 -2.66 17.32 -8.03
N GLY A 78 -3.77 18.07 -7.88
CA GLY A 78 -5.11 17.57 -8.12
C GLY A 78 -5.71 16.85 -6.93
N ALA A 79 -6.48 15.79 -7.19
CA ALA A 79 -7.23 15.05 -6.18
C ALA A 79 -6.48 13.81 -5.69
N VAL A 80 -6.33 13.68 -4.38
CA VAL A 80 -5.88 12.44 -3.73
C VAL A 80 -7.10 11.75 -3.12
N ILE A 81 -7.43 10.57 -3.62
CA ILE A 81 -8.57 9.79 -3.15
C ILE A 81 -8.07 8.70 -2.21
N LYS A 82 -8.57 8.70 -0.98
CA LYS A 82 -8.25 7.68 0.01
C LYS A 82 -9.42 6.72 0.22
N LEU A 83 -9.17 5.44 0.08
CA LEU A 83 -10.14 4.41 0.46
C LEU A 83 -10.14 4.27 1.98
N GLY A 84 -11.10 4.91 2.62
CA GLY A 84 -11.23 4.97 4.07
C GLY A 84 -12.28 4.01 4.64
N ARG A 85 -12.86 4.41 5.78
CA ARG A 85 -13.85 3.59 6.52
C ARG A 85 -15.13 3.30 5.73
N GLY A 86 -15.59 4.22 4.89
CA GLY A 86 -16.76 4.02 4.04
C GLY A 86 -16.62 2.87 3.05
N MET A 87 -15.37 2.46 2.77
CA MET A 87 -15.00 1.38 1.86
C MET A 87 -14.46 0.15 2.61
N SER A 88 -14.86 -0.04 3.89
CA SER A 88 -14.31 -1.09 4.77
C SER A 88 -15.37 -2.12 5.18
N LYS A 89 -16.32 -2.42 4.30
CA LYS A 89 -17.34 -3.46 4.55
C LYS A 89 -16.67 -4.84 4.54
N LEU A 90 -17.16 -5.76 5.37
CA LEU A 90 -16.72 -7.16 5.43
C LEU A 90 -17.93 -8.08 5.47
N GLU A 91 -17.95 -9.06 4.58
CA GLU A 91 -18.95 -10.13 4.54
C GLU A 91 -18.23 -11.48 4.54
N ILE A 92 -18.72 -12.42 5.36
CA ILE A 92 -18.12 -13.75 5.50
C ILE A 92 -19.23 -14.77 5.28
N ASN A 93 -19.11 -15.58 4.23
CA ASN A 93 -20.04 -16.62 3.84
C ASN A 93 -19.30 -17.97 3.81
N GLY A 94 -19.25 -18.66 4.96
CA GLY A 94 -18.44 -19.88 5.09
C GLY A 94 -16.96 -19.57 4.89
N THR A 95 -16.36 -20.07 3.83
CA THR A 95 -14.96 -19.84 3.48
C THR A 95 -14.77 -18.74 2.41
N GLU A 96 -15.84 -18.21 1.84
CA GLU A 96 -15.78 -17.06 0.94
C GLU A 96 -15.88 -15.77 1.76
N VAL A 97 -14.93 -14.86 1.53
CA VAL A 97 -14.81 -13.59 2.26
C VAL A 97 -14.77 -12.44 1.27
N THR A 98 -15.71 -11.52 1.38
CA THR A 98 -15.71 -10.26 0.62
C THR A 98 -15.30 -9.11 1.54
N ALA A 99 -14.24 -8.39 1.15
CA ALA A 99 -13.74 -7.25 1.91
C ALA A 99 -13.61 -6.01 1.02
N GLY A 100 -14.06 -4.87 1.52
CA GLY A 100 -13.91 -3.56 0.86
C GLY A 100 -12.44 -3.13 0.74
N GLY A 101 -12.11 -2.41 -0.34
CA GLY A 101 -10.74 -1.99 -0.66
C GLY A 101 -10.06 -1.16 0.43
N GLY A 102 -10.84 -0.42 1.24
CA GLY A 102 -10.36 0.36 2.40
C GLY A 102 -10.12 -0.47 3.67
N TYR A 103 -10.55 -1.74 3.72
CA TYR A 103 -10.40 -2.57 4.92
C TYR A 103 -8.93 -2.77 5.28
N SER A 104 -8.61 -2.72 6.57
CA SER A 104 -7.25 -2.97 7.06
C SER A 104 -6.85 -4.44 6.87
N LEU A 105 -5.78 -4.70 6.14
CA LEU A 105 -5.32 -6.06 5.87
C LEU A 105 -4.92 -6.81 7.16
N VAL A 106 -4.25 -6.12 8.10
CA VAL A 106 -3.90 -6.68 9.41
C VAL A 106 -5.15 -7.04 10.22
N SER A 107 -6.17 -6.16 10.20
CA SER A 107 -7.43 -6.41 10.90
C SER A 107 -8.19 -7.59 10.29
N LEU A 108 -8.21 -7.67 8.95
CA LEU A 108 -8.81 -8.78 8.21
C LEU A 108 -8.15 -10.11 8.58
N SER A 109 -6.81 -10.19 8.46
CA SER A 109 -6.05 -11.38 8.84
C SER A 109 -6.34 -11.82 10.28
N THR A 110 -6.32 -10.87 11.22
CA THR A 110 -6.57 -11.15 12.64
C THR A 110 -7.99 -11.66 12.89
N GLN A 111 -9.00 -11.03 12.26
CA GLN A 111 -10.40 -11.41 12.44
C GLN A 111 -10.70 -12.79 11.87
N LEU A 112 -10.18 -13.09 10.68
CA LEU A 112 -10.41 -14.38 10.00
C LEU A 112 -9.67 -15.53 10.70
N SER A 113 -8.43 -15.31 11.16
CA SER A 113 -7.70 -16.30 11.96
C SER A 113 -8.46 -16.68 13.25
N ARG A 114 -9.09 -15.70 13.92
CA ARG A 114 -9.94 -15.94 15.10
C ARG A 114 -11.22 -16.74 14.81
N GLN A 115 -11.64 -16.76 13.55
CA GLN A 115 -12.80 -17.53 13.09
C GLN A 115 -12.44 -18.91 12.52
N GLY A 116 -11.15 -19.28 12.55
CA GLY A 116 -10.69 -20.57 11.99
C GLY A 116 -10.62 -20.56 10.46
N LEU A 117 -10.46 -19.39 9.83
CA LEU A 117 -10.28 -19.25 8.39
C LEU A 117 -8.80 -19.03 8.07
N SER A 118 -8.22 -19.99 7.37
CA SER A 118 -6.81 -20.05 6.96
C SER A 118 -6.60 -19.49 5.57
N GLY A 119 -5.43 -18.89 5.34
CA GLY A 119 -4.97 -18.36 4.06
C GLY A 119 -4.48 -16.92 4.12
N LEU A 120 -4.78 -16.16 5.19
CA LEU A 120 -4.34 -14.78 5.38
C LEU A 120 -3.34 -14.57 6.53
N GLU A 121 -2.77 -15.63 7.11
CA GLU A 121 -1.82 -15.56 8.22
C GLU A 121 -0.57 -14.76 7.84
N PHE A 122 -0.13 -14.88 6.58
CA PHE A 122 1.02 -14.14 6.03
C PHE A 122 0.83 -12.62 6.09
N ALA A 123 -0.42 -12.16 6.04
CA ALA A 123 -0.75 -10.75 5.93
C ALA A 123 -0.82 -10.02 7.28
N SER A 124 -0.69 -10.73 8.40
CA SER A 124 -0.86 -10.22 9.77
C SER A 124 0.07 -9.07 10.14
N GLY A 125 1.20 -8.96 9.48
CA GLY A 125 2.17 -7.88 9.67
C GLY A 125 2.22 -6.85 8.52
N ILE A 126 1.40 -6.94 7.47
CA ILE A 126 1.42 -6.03 6.32
C ILE A 126 0.50 -4.83 6.61
N PRO A 127 1.04 -3.59 6.84
CA PRO A 127 0.24 -2.46 7.32
C PRO A 127 -0.57 -1.76 6.20
N GLY A 128 -1.06 -2.51 5.23
CA GLY A 128 -1.80 -2.03 4.07
C GLY A 128 -3.32 -2.07 4.21
N SER A 129 -4.01 -1.64 3.16
CA SER A 129 -5.42 -1.90 2.91
C SER A 129 -5.59 -3.10 1.97
N VAL A 130 -6.78 -3.70 1.96
CA VAL A 130 -7.14 -4.78 1.02
C VAL A 130 -6.91 -4.33 -0.43
N GLY A 131 -7.37 -3.14 -0.80
CA GLY A 131 -7.19 -2.61 -2.16
C GLY A 131 -5.71 -2.46 -2.54
N GLY A 132 -4.89 -1.89 -1.65
CA GLY A 132 -3.45 -1.78 -1.87
C GLY A 132 -2.75 -3.14 -1.93
N ALA A 133 -3.22 -4.13 -1.16
CA ALA A 133 -2.70 -5.48 -1.18
C ALA A 133 -3.00 -6.20 -2.51
N VAL A 134 -4.20 -6.04 -3.06
CA VAL A 134 -4.56 -6.56 -4.39
C VAL A 134 -3.74 -5.86 -5.47
N PHE A 135 -3.68 -4.53 -5.44
CA PHE A 135 -2.91 -3.72 -6.39
C PHE A 135 -1.45 -4.18 -6.50
N MET A 136 -0.81 -4.44 -5.35
CA MET A 136 0.61 -4.81 -5.25
C MET A 136 0.87 -6.32 -5.29
N ASN A 137 -0.15 -7.17 -5.35
CA ASN A 137 0.01 -8.60 -5.02
C ASN A 137 0.85 -8.77 -3.75
N ALA A 138 0.40 -8.15 -2.65
CA ALA A 138 1.15 -8.12 -1.40
C ALA A 138 1.40 -9.54 -0.88
N GLY A 139 2.61 -9.80 -0.41
CA GLY A 139 3.00 -11.12 0.09
C GLY A 139 4.12 -11.07 1.10
N ALA A 140 4.15 -12.08 1.96
CA ALA A 140 5.15 -12.34 2.98
C ALA A 140 5.12 -13.84 3.34
N HIS A 141 6.18 -14.33 4.01
CA HIS A 141 6.23 -15.71 4.54
C HIS A 141 5.90 -16.80 3.51
N GLY A 142 6.34 -16.60 2.24
CA GLY A 142 6.12 -17.58 1.16
C GLY A 142 4.72 -17.63 0.57
N SER A 143 3.83 -16.69 0.94
CA SER A 143 2.48 -16.54 0.40
C SER A 143 2.21 -15.11 -0.07
N ASP A 144 1.16 -14.93 -0.89
CA ASP A 144 0.71 -13.64 -1.41
C ASP A 144 -0.80 -13.66 -1.74
N ILE A 145 -1.33 -12.49 -2.11
CA ILE A 145 -2.76 -12.30 -2.41
C ILE A 145 -3.24 -13.20 -3.55
N SER A 146 -2.42 -13.45 -4.57
CA SER A 146 -2.82 -14.24 -5.75
C SER A 146 -3.25 -15.67 -5.40
N LYS A 147 -2.77 -16.22 -4.28
CA LYS A 147 -3.08 -17.59 -3.86
C LYS A 147 -4.49 -17.77 -3.29
N ILE A 148 -5.10 -16.68 -2.83
CA ILE A 148 -6.38 -16.72 -2.12
C ILE A 148 -7.45 -15.84 -2.75
N LEU A 149 -7.09 -14.88 -3.60
CA LEU A 149 -8.04 -14.00 -4.26
C LEU A 149 -8.80 -14.76 -5.37
N THR A 150 -10.12 -14.63 -5.39
CA THR A 150 -10.98 -15.14 -6.47
C THR A 150 -11.20 -14.09 -7.55
N LYS A 151 -11.61 -12.89 -7.13
CA LYS A 151 -11.89 -11.74 -8.00
C LYS A 151 -11.85 -10.43 -7.21
N ALA A 152 -11.72 -9.32 -7.93
CA ALA A 152 -11.81 -7.99 -7.35
C ALA A 152 -12.70 -7.09 -8.20
N LEU A 153 -13.46 -6.20 -7.55
CA LEU A 153 -14.27 -5.16 -8.18
C LEU A 153 -13.40 -3.93 -8.39
N ILE A 154 -13.25 -3.54 -9.65
CA ILE A 154 -12.35 -2.45 -10.05
C ILE A 154 -13.15 -1.30 -10.63
N LEU A 155 -12.87 -0.09 -10.15
CA LEU A 155 -13.30 1.16 -10.77
C LEU A 155 -12.16 1.69 -11.64
N PHE A 156 -12.39 1.76 -12.94
CA PHE A 156 -11.45 2.30 -13.91
C PHE A 156 -11.60 3.82 -14.04
N GLU A 157 -10.56 4.46 -14.59
CA GLU A 157 -10.55 5.90 -14.86
C GLU A 157 -11.76 6.35 -15.72
N SER A 158 -12.21 5.51 -16.65
CA SER A 158 -13.42 5.78 -17.46
C SER A 158 -14.73 5.84 -16.67
N GLY A 159 -14.71 5.56 -15.36
CA GLY A 159 -15.91 5.39 -14.53
C GLY A 159 -16.54 3.99 -14.63
N LYS A 160 -16.03 3.11 -15.52
CA LYS A 160 -16.52 1.72 -15.62
C LYS A 160 -16.16 0.94 -14.36
N VAL A 161 -17.12 0.19 -13.83
CA VAL A 161 -16.92 -0.75 -12.73
C VAL A 161 -17.02 -2.17 -13.26
N GLU A 162 -16.04 -3.02 -12.96
CA GLU A 162 -15.95 -4.36 -13.50
C GLU A 162 -15.32 -5.32 -12.50
N TRP A 163 -15.84 -6.54 -12.40
CA TRP A 163 -15.18 -7.63 -11.71
C TRP A 163 -14.06 -8.23 -12.58
N LEU A 164 -12.85 -8.22 -12.07
CA LEU A 164 -11.73 -8.94 -12.65
C LEU A 164 -11.46 -10.21 -11.84
N SER A 165 -11.36 -11.34 -12.51
CA SER A 165 -10.91 -12.61 -11.92
C SER A 165 -9.43 -12.56 -11.53
N ASN A 166 -9.00 -13.48 -10.70
CA ASN A 166 -7.58 -13.68 -10.37
C ASN A 166 -6.70 -13.76 -11.62
N LYS A 167 -7.15 -14.50 -12.65
CA LYS A 167 -6.41 -14.66 -13.90
C LYS A 167 -6.28 -13.34 -14.68
N GLU A 168 -7.32 -12.52 -14.72
CA GLU A 168 -7.33 -11.22 -15.40
C GLU A 168 -6.49 -10.17 -14.68
N LEU A 169 -6.28 -10.34 -13.39
CA LEU A 169 -5.40 -9.47 -12.60
C LEU A 169 -3.90 -9.72 -12.88
N MET A 170 -3.54 -10.80 -13.59
CA MET A 170 -2.20 -11.10 -14.09
C MET A 170 -1.10 -10.91 -13.04
N PHE A 171 -1.32 -11.48 -11.87
CA PHE A 171 -0.41 -11.32 -10.74
C PHE A 171 0.99 -11.89 -11.01
N SER A 172 1.99 -11.14 -10.59
CA SER A 172 3.37 -11.59 -10.46
C SER A 172 4.00 -11.00 -9.20
N TYR A 173 5.30 -11.22 -8.97
CA TYR A 173 5.98 -10.71 -7.78
C TYR A 173 5.84 -9.18 -7.67
N ARG A 174 5.10 -8.72 -6.67
CA ARG A 174 4.81 -7.30 -6.41
C ARG A 174 4.16 -6.56 -7.58
N THR A 175 3.34 -7.28 -8.38
CA THR A 175 2.74 -6.70 -9.58
C THR A 175 1.33 -7.25 -9.81
N SER A 176 0.43 -6.38 -10.30
CA SER A 176 -0.84 -6.72 -10.93
C SER A 176 -1.02 -5.91 -12.21
N VAL A 177 -1.98 -6.29 -13.05
CA VAL A 177 -2.37 -5.54 -14.25
C VAL A 177 -2.76 -4.09 -13.95
N LEU A 178 -3.20 -3.81 -12.73
CA LEU A 178 -3.66 -2.49 -12.29
C LEU A 178 -2.54 -1.45 -12.18
N GLN A 179 -1.28 -1.87 -12.14
CA GLN A 179 -0.15 -0.94 -12.00
C GLN A 179 0.20 -0.21 -13.30
N LYS A 180 -0.04 -0.80 -14.45
CA LYS A 180 0.39 -0.23 -15.74
C LYS A 180 -0.62 -0.44 -16.87
N GLU A 181 -1.08 -1.67 -17.09
CA GLU A 181 -1.83 -2.03 -18.29
C GLU A 181 -3.31 -1.63 -18.21
N ARG A 182 -3.91 -1.77 -17.03
CA ARG A 182 -5.31 -1.42 -16.77
C ARG A 182 -5.44 -0.68 -15.43
N PRO A 183 -4.95 0.57 -15.31
CA PRO A 183 -5.01 1.33 -14.06
C PRO A 183 -6.44 1.44 -13.53
N GLY A 184 -6.61 1.19 -12.24
CA GLY A 184 -7.91 1.25 -11.60
C GLY A 184 -7.83 1.13 -10.08
N VAL A 185 -8.94 1.43 -9.42
CA VAL A 185 -9.08 1.40 -7.96
C VAL A 185 -9.83 0.15 -7.55
N VAL A 186 -9.26 -0.63 -6.63
CA VAL A 186 -9.91 -1.82 -6.07
C VAL A 186 -10.97 -1.38 -5.06
N LEU A 187 -12.25 -1.58 -5.40
CA LEU A 187 -13.39 -1.27 -4.53
C LEU A 187 -13.66 -2.38 -3.52
N GLU A 188 -13.64 -3.63 -3.98
CA GLU A 188 -13.87 -4.84 -3.18
C GLU A 188 -12.96 -5.98 -3.65
N ALA A 189 -12.69 -6.92 -2.79
CA ALA A 189 -11.97 -8.16 -3.09
C ALA A 189 -12.69 -9.36 -2.48
N VAL A 190 -12.80 -10.44 -3.25
CA VAL A 190 -13.36 -11.72 -2.82
C VAL A 190 -12.24 -12.74 -2.68
N PHE A 191 -12.13 -13.32 -1.51
CA PHE A 191 -11.14 -14.32 -1.16
C PHE A 191 -11.78 -15.67 -0.93
N GLN A 192 -11.15 -16.75 -1.41
CA GLN A 192 -11.49 -18.11 -1.07
C GLN A 192 -10.48 -18.63 -0.06
N LEU A 193 -10.95 -18.87 1.17
CA LEU A 193 -10.15 -19.34 2.29
C LEU A 193 -10.44 -20.80 2.60
N GLN A 194 -9.77 -21.36 3.58
CA GLN A 194 -9.97 -22.73 4.05
C GLN A 194 -10.37 -22.74 5.53
N SER A 195 -11.32 -23.60 5.90
CA SER A 195 -11.61 -23.84 7.29
C SER A 195 -10.53 -24.72 7.93
N GLY A 196 -10.14 -24.40 9.14
CA GLY A 196 -9.13 -25.16 9.88
C GLY A 196 -9.23 -24.98 11.39
N ASP A 197 -8.28 -25.55 12.10
CA ASP A 197 -8.18 -25.40 13.54
C ASP A 197 -7.84 -23.97 13.91
N LYS A 198 -8.71 -23.34 14.66
CA LYS A 198 -8.61 -21.92 15.04
C LYS A 198 -7.34 -21.59 15.80
N ASP A 199 -6.91 -22.48 16.71
CA ASP A 199 -5.77 -22.22 17.58
C ASP A 199 -4.46 -22.37 16.78
N ILE A 200 -4.41 -23.32 15.85
CA ILE A 200 -3.28 -23.50 14.93
C ILE A 200 -3.15 -22.29 14.01
N ILE A 201 -4.24 -21.86 13.37
CA ILE A 201 -4.27 -20.71 12.44
C ILE A 201 -3.87 -19.42 13.18
N PHE A 202 -4.42 -19.20 14.36
CA PHE A 202 -4.12 -18.01 15.16
C PHE A 202 -2.66 -18.03 15.64
N SER A 203 -2.13 -19.18 16.04
CA SER A 203 -0.72 -19.35 16.42
C SER A 203 0.23 -19.03 15.26
N GLU A 204 -0.04 -19.54 14.06
CA GLU A 204 0.78 -19.22 12.86
C GLU A 204 0.72 -17.73 12.52
N MET A 205 -0.45 -17.11 12.58
CA MET A 205 -0.63 -15.68 12.39
C MET A 205 0.20 -14.87 13.40
N GLN A 206 0.18 -15.24 14.68
CA GLN A 206 0.97 -14.58 15.72
C GLN A 206 2.47 -14.74 15.50
N LYS A 207 2.94 -15.92 15.15
CA LYS A 207 4.33 -16.22 14.82
C LYS A 207 4.83 -15.33 13.68
N ASN A 208 4.06 -15.19 12.60
CA ASN A 208 4.38 -14.31 11.48
C ASN A 208 4.49 -12.84 11.91
N LYS A 209 3.61 -12.40 12.81
CA LYS A 209 3.62 -11.04 13.35
C LYS A 209 4.81 -10.79 14.27
N GLU A 210 5.16 -11.74 15.13
CA GLU A 210 6.33 -11.66 16.02
C GLU A 210 7.61 -11.64 15.23
N TYR A 211 7.78 -12.53 14.25
CA TYR A 211 8.93 -12.53 13.35
C TYR A 211 9.17 -11.14 12.72
N ARG A 212 8.10 -10.47 12.27
CA ARG A 212 8.24 -9.11 11.72
C ARG A 212 8.67 -8.09 12.76
N LYS A 213 8.18 -8.18 13.99
CA LYS A 213 8.61 -7.27 15.07
C LYS A 213 10.08 -7.45 15.41
N GLU A 214 10.58 -8.68 15.37
CA GLU A 214 11.96 -9.01 15.67
C GLU A 214 12.94 -8.66 14.55
N THR A 215 12.48 -8.64 13.31
CA THR A 215 13.34 -8.48 12.13
C THR A 215 13.20 -7.16 11.39
N GLN A 216 12.18 -6.35 11.69
CA GLN A 216 11.88 -5.11 10.98
C GLN A 216 11.71 -3.93 11.96
N PRO A 217 11.99 -2.68 11.54
CA PRO A 217 12.00 -1.50 12.43
C PRO A 217 10.57 -1.06 12.81
N TRP A 218 9.87 -1.85 13.60
CA TRP A 218 8.48 -1.64 13.99
C TRP A 218 8.23 -0.30 14.71
N ASN A 219 9.23 0.21 15.42
CA ASN A 219 9.12 1.41 16.25
C ASN A 219 9.37 2.71 15.49
N PHE A 220 9.69 2.64 14.20
CA PHE A 220 9.96 3.81 13.39
C PHE A 220 8.99 3.93 12.22
N PRO A 221 8.59 5.18 11.86
CA PRO A 221 7.87 5.42 10.62
C PRO A 221 8.71 4.98 9.40
N CYS A 222 8.12 4.16 8.53
CA CYS A 222 8.76 3.65 7.32
C CYS A 222 7.70 3.24 6.28
N ALA A 223 8.12 2.97 5.05
CA ALA A 223 7.27 2.51 3.95
C ALA A 223 7.51 1.03 3.59
N GLY A 224 7.90 0.20 4.56
CA GLY A 224 8.25 -1.19 4.30
C GLY A 224 9.58 -1.33 3.57
N SER A 225 9.70 -2.37 2.74
CA SER A 225 10.89 -2.60 1.92
C SER A 225 11.03 -1.51 0.85
N ILE A 226 12.22 -0.93 0.77
CA ILE A 226 12.51 0.14 -0.21
C ILE A 226 12.78 -0.44 -1.60
N PHE A 227 13.44 -1.59 -1.68
CA PHE A 227 13.82 -2.21 -2.95
C PHE A 227 13.19 -3.58 -3.13
N ARG A 228 12.85 -3.92 -4.37
CA ARG A 228 12.55 -5.29 -4.79
C ARG A 228 13.80 -6.14 -4.65
N ASN A 229 13.63 -7.43 -4.35
CA ASN A 229 14.76 -8.35 -4.34
C ASN A 229 15.24 -8.59 -5.78
N PRO A 230 16.53 -8.29 -6.11
CA PRO A 230 17.11 -8.61 -7.41
C PRO A 230 17.52 -10.09 -7.44
N LEU A 231 16.53 -10.96 -7.55
CA LEU A 231 16.75 -12.42 -7.49
C LEU A 231 17.89 -12.89 -8.40
N PRO A 232 18.73 -13.83 -7.94
CA PRO A 232 18.60 -14.63 -6.71
C PRO A 232 19.07 -13.95 -5.42
N HIS A 233 19.44 -12.68 -5.46
CA HIS A 233 19.90 -11.92 -4.31
C HIS A 233 18.76 -11.28 -3.54
N TYR A 234 19.01 -10.96 -2.27
CA TYR A 234 18.08 -10.27 -1.38
C TYR A 234 18.57 -8.85 -1.10
N ALA A 235 17.75 -7.85 -1.39
CA ALA A 235 18.11 -6.43 -1.25
C ALA A 235 18.64 -6.09 0.15
N GLY A 236 17.95 -6.54 1.20
CA GLY A 236 18.39 -6.28 2.58
C GLY A 236 19.76 -6.86 2.91
N LYS A 237 20.08 -8.04 2.37
CA LYS A 237 21.39 -8.67 2.55
C LYS A 237 22.49 -7.92 1.80
N LEU A 238 22.25 -7.50 0.57
CA LEU A 238 23.22 -6.70 -0.21
C LEU A 238 23.57 -5.41 0.53
N VAL A 239 22.58 -4.69 1.05
CA VAL A 239 22.77 -3.45 1.82
C VAL A 239 23.55 -3.72 3.13
N GLN A 240 23.25 -4.83 3.82
CA GLN A 240 23.97 -5.24 5.03
C GLN A 240 25.43 -5.63 4.73
N ASP A 241 25.66 -6.44 3.72
CA ASP A 241 27.00 -6.91 3.32
C ASP A 241 27.88 -5.74 2.83
N ALA A 242 27.27 -4.71 2.24
CA ALA A 242 27.92 -3.47 1.87
C ALA A 242 28.23 -2.54 3.07
N GLY A 243 27.85 -2.92 4.30
CA GLY A 243 28.09 -2.14 5.52
C GLY A 243 27.27 -0.85 5.63
N LEU A 244 26.12 -0.74 4.91
CA LEU A 244 25.37 0.50 4.81
C LEU A 244 24.30 0.70 5.89
N LYS A 245 24.03 -0.31 6.75
CA LYS A 245 23.09 -0.17 7.87
C LYS A 245 23.52 0.96 8.79
N GLY A 246 22.57 1.76 9.27
CA GLY A 246 22.83 2.90 10.13
C GLY A 246 23.25 4.19 9.41
N HIS A 247 23.55 4.14 8.09
CA HIS A 247 23.88 5.36 7.34
C HIS A 247 22.68 6.30 7.25
N SER A 248 22.91 7.59 7.44
CA SER A 248 21.84 8.62 7.48
C SER A 248 22.12 9.76 6.51
N ILE A 249 21.06 10.31 5.93
CA ILE A 249 21.07 11.57 5.19
C ILE A 249 19.90 12.40 5.72
N GLY A 250 20.17 13.59 6.25
CA GLY A 250 19.16 14.40 6.94
C GLY A 250 18.46 13.61 8.06
N GLY A 251 17.13 13.61 8.04
CA GLY A 251 16.31 12.85 8.99
C GLY A 251 16.01 11.40 8.58
N ALA A 252 16.48 10.94 7.41
CA ALA A 252 16.29 9.57 6.94
C ALA A 252 17.50 8.69 7.30
N LYS A 253 17.25 7.44 7.72
CA LYS A 253 18.29 6.49 8.13
C LYS A 253 18.02 5.09 7.57
N ILE A 254 19.05 4.42 7.05
CA ILE A 254 18.99 2.97 6.79
C ILE A 254 18.89 2.26 8.13
N SER A 255 17.85 1.45 8.32
CA SER A 255 17.60 0.79 9.60
C SER A 255 18.79 -0.07 10.06
N ASP A 256 19.15 0.05 11.33
CA ASP A 256 20.15 -0.83 11.97
C ASP A 256 19.66 -2.28 12.04
N MET A 257 18.33 -2.49 12.04
CA MET A 257 17.71 -3.81 12.15
C MET A 257 17.65 -4.52 10.80
N HIS A 258 17.24 -3.80 9.71
CA HIS A 258 16.99 -4.41 8.40
C HIS A 258 17.46 -3.52 7.25
N GLY A 259 18.45 -3.98 6.47
CA GLY A 259 19.10 -3.18 5.41
C GLY A 259 18.16 -2.71 4.29
N ASN A 260 17.00 -3.34 4.06
CA ASN A 260 16.04 -2.90 3.05
C ASN A 260 14.96 -1.93 3.58
N PHE A 261 15.19 -1.34 4.76
CA PHE A 261 14.28 -0.36 5.35
C PHE A 261 14.98 0.98 5.55
N ILE A 262 14.35 2.05 5.07
CA ILE A 262 14.70 3.42 5.43
C ILE A 262 13.65 3.90 6.43
N VAL A 263 14.10 4.42 7.55
CA VAL A 263 13.25 4.93 8.62
C VAL A 263 13.32 6.44 8.71
N ASN A 264 12.21 7.06 9.06
CA ASN A 264 12.16 8.47 9.43
C ASN A 264 12.47 8.59 10.92
N THR A 265 13.54 9.31 11.26
CA THR A 265 13.99 9.54 12.65
C THR A 265 13.25 10.71 13.34
N GLY A 266 12.25 11.29 12.67
CA GLY A 266 11.38 12.35 13.17
C GLY A 266 11.34 13.62 12.32
N THR A 267 12.40 13.87 11.51
CA THR A 267 12.53 15.08 10.69
C THR A 267 12.86 14.80 9.23
N ALA A 268 12.68 13.55 8.76
CA ALA A 268 13.03 13.17 7.40
C ALA A 268 12.10 13.84 6.38
N THR A 269 12.71 14.32 5.29
CA THR A 269 12.03 14.79 4.09
C THR A 269 11.99 13.69 3.03
N ALA A 270 11.14 13.84 2.01
CA ALA A 270 11.15 12.94 0.86
C ALA A 270 12.50 13.02 0.13
N GLN A 271 13.10 14.21 0.06
CA GLN A 271 14.42 14.40 -0.55
C GLN A 271 15.53 13.64 0.20
N ASP A 272 15.51 13.58 1.53
CA ASP A 272 16.46 12.78 2.32
C ASP A 272 16.38 11.30 1.96
N VAL A 273 15.14 10.77 1.87
CA VAL A 273 14.90 9.36 1.49
C VAL A 273 15.35 9.09 0.05
N LEU A 274 15.05 9.97 -0.91
CA LEU A 274 15.48 9.85 -2.29
C LEU A 274 17.01 9.86 -2.40
N SER A 275 17.68 10.71 -1.63
CA SER A 275 19.14 10.78 -1.57
C SER A 275 19.74 9.48 -1.03
N LEU A 276 19.15 8.89 0.01
CA LEU A 276 19.56 7.56 0.52
C LEU A 276 19.30 6.45 -0.50
N ILE A 277 18.17 6.46 -1.20
CA ILE A 277 17.87 5.48 -2.26
C ILE A 277 18.95 5.57 -3.36
N SER A 278 19.29 6.77 -3.80
CA SER A 278 20.32 6.99 -4.82
C SER A 278 21.70 6.54 -4.35
N PHE A 279 22.06 6.86 -3.11
CA PHE A 279 23.30 6.42 -2.47
C PHE A 279 23.41 4.90 -2.40
N ILE A 280 22.36 4.20 -1.93
CA ILE A 280 22.33 2.74 -1.86
C ILE A 280 22.48 2.13 -3.25
N LYS A 281 21.72 2.61 -4.25
CA LYS A 281 21.81 2.12 -5.64
C LYS A 281 23.23 2.24 -6.18
N GLY A 282 23.87 3.41 -5.99
CA GLY A 282 25.24 3.65 -6.43
C GLY A 282 26.23 2.71 -5.76
N LYS A 283 26.16 2.52 -4.44
CA LYS A 283 27.06 1.65 -3.70
C LYS A 283 26.89 0.16 -4.02
N ILE A 284 25.66 -0.30 -4.17
CA ILE A 284 25.40 -1.71 -4.54
C ILE A 284 25.89 -1.98 -5.97
N TYR A 285 25.68 -1.03 -6.90
CA TYR A 285 26.19 -1.17 -8.26
C TYR A 285 27.72 -1.15 -8.30
N GLU A 286 28.37 -0.26 -7.54
CA GLU A 286 29.83 -0.16 -7.43
C GLU A 286 30.46 -1.49 -6.94
N LEU A 287 29.87 -2.08 -5.89
CA LEU A 287 30.42 -3.27 -5.23
C LEU A 287 30.07 -4.59 -5.90
N TYR A 288 28.85 -4.71 -6.46
CA TYR A 288 28.30 -6.00 -6.90
C TYR A 288 27.87 -6.03 -8.35
N GLN A 289 27.86 -4.88 -9.07
CA GLN A 289 27.33 -4.72 -10.44
C GLN A 289 25.85 -5.12 -10.55
N ILE A 290 25.06 -4.92 -9.46
CA ILE A 290 23.64 -5.24 -9.38
C ILE A 290 22.84 -3.95 -9.42
N GLU A 291 21.87 -3.87 -10.34
CA GLU A 291 20.90 -2.77 -10.38
C GLU A 291 19.76 -3.01 -9.36
N MET A 292 19.51 -1.99 -8.53
CA MET A 292 18.45 -2.01 -7.52
C MET A 292 17.23 -1.23 -8.00
N HIS A 293 16.06 -1.87 -7.99
CA HIS A 293 14.78 -1.23 -8.34
C HIS A 293 13.95 -0.99 -7.09
N THR A 294 13.32 0.18 -6.97
CA THR A 294 12.46 0.48 -5.83
C THR A 294 11.19 -0.38 -5.86
N GLU A 295 10.76 -0.83 -4.67
CA GLU A 295 9.45 -1.39 -4.39
C GLU A 295 8.51 -0.29 -3.90
N VAL A 296 9.04 0.65 -3.11
CA VAL A 296 8.30 1.84 -2.68
C VAL A 296 7.91 2.70 -3.89
N GLU A 297 6.63 3.06 -3.94
CA GLU A 297 6.08 3.96 -4.97
C GLU A 297 6.41 5.41 -4.61
N ILE A 298 7.08 6.12 -5.54
CA ILE A 298 7.46 7.53 -5.38
C ILE A 298 6.47 8.36 -6.18
N ILE A 299 5.70 9.20 -5.49
CA ILE A 299 4.61 9.96 -6.09
C ILE A 299 4.65 11.44 -5.68
N GLY A 300 4.03 12.28 -6.50
CA GLY A 300 3.88 13.72 -6.25
C GLY A 300 4.66 14.59 -7.23
N ARG A 301 4.65 15.91 -6.92
CA ARG A 301 5.35 16.93 -7.72
C ARG A 301 6.87 16.69 -7.70
N LYS A 302 7.52 17.05 -8.80
CA LYS A 302 8.98 16.99 -8.98
C LYS A 302 9.62 18.32 -8.63
#